data_7695771e71a2bec0755a6a8d58052f5d
#
_entry.id   7695771e71a2bec0755a6a8d58052f5d
#
_cell.length_a   1.000
_cell.length_b   1.000
_cell.length_c   1.000
_cell.angle_alpha   90.00
_cell.angle_beta   90.00
_cell.angle_gamma   90.00
#
_symmetry.space_group_name_H-M   'P 1'
#
loop_
_entity.id
_entity.type
_entity.pdbx_description
1 polymer ?
#
loop_
_entity_poly.entity_id
_entity_poly.type
_entity_poly.pdbx_seq_one_letter_code
_entity_poly.pdbx_strand_id
1 'polypeptide(L)'
;MKSAILVFPGINRERDMARALKLASGQDATMVWHADTALPKGTDLVVVPGGFSYGDYLRCGAIAARSPVMDAVRAFAADGGLVLGVCNGFQILCESGLLPGILMRNAKLKFICHDVHLRVERSDTAFTRGYNAGQVIRVPIAHGEGNYTADAETLKRLEGDGRVLYRYCSPAGEVNDIHNINGAAASIAGIVSEHGNVLGMMPHPENHVEDIMGCTDGRGLFAGLVAQLARAA
;
A
#
# COMPACT_ATOMS: atom_id res chain seq x y z
N MET A 1 17.17 -2.54 -8.11
CA MET A 1 15.80 -3.00 -7.77
C MET A 1 14.94 -2.95 -9.03
N LYS A 2 14.60 -4.09 -9.60
CA LYS A 2 13.72 -4.18 -10.76
C LYS A 2 12.26 -4.19 -10.29
N SER A 3 11.52 -3.14 -10.61
CA SER A 3 10.13 -2.99 -10.17
C SER A 3 9.16 -3.17 -11.32
N ALA A 4 8.06 -3.89 -11.10
CA ALA A 4 6.93 -4.03 -12.02
C ALA A 4 5.72 -3.27 -11.44
N ILE A 5 5.17 -2.32 -12.18
CA ILE A 5 3.98 -1.56 -11.80
C ILE A 5 2.81 -2.06 -12.64
N LEU A 6 1.76 -2.53 -11.97
CA LEU A 6 0.57 -3.00 -12.67
C LEU A 6 -0.27 -1.83 -13.18
N VAL A 7 -0.76 -1.96 -14.39
CA VAL A 7 -1.62 -0.96 -15.04
C VAL A 7 -2.98 -1.58 -15.36
N PHE A 8 -4.02 -1.07 -14.72
CA PHE A 8 -5.40 -1.43 -14.98
C PHE A 8 -6.13 -0.26 -15.65
N PRO A 9 -7.20 -0.51 -16.41
CA PRO A 9 -8.07 0.58 -16.88
C PRO A 9 -8.55 1.44 -15.70
N GLY A 10 -8.33 2.76 -15.75
CA GLY A 10 -8.72 3.69 -14.68
C GLY A 10 -7.69 3.91 -13.55
N ILE A 11 -6.55 3.22 -13.58
CA ILE A 11 -5.40 3.55 -12.73
C ILE A 11 -4.85 4.93 -13.14
N ASN A 12 -4.41 5.73 -12.16
CA ASN A 12 -3.89 7.07 -12.42
C ASN A 12 -2.70 7.48 -11.54
N ARG A 13 -2.16 6.57 -10.73
CA ARG A 13 -0.99 6.82 -9.87
C ARG A 13 0.24 6.00 -10.25
N GLU A 14 0.20 5.32 -11.38
CA GLU A 14 1.33 4.52 -11.88
C GLU A 14 2.58 5.36 -12.15
N ARG A 15 2.40 6.61 -12.62
CA ARG A 15 3.51 7.52 -12.92
C ARG A 15 4.14 8.10 -11.67
N ASP A 16 3.34 8.48 -10.67
CA ASP A 16 3.81 8.97 -9.38
C ASP A 16 4.62 7.87 -8.68
N MET A 17 4.11 6.63 -8.72
CA MET A 17 4.78 5.46 -8.16
C MET A 17 6.10 5.17 -8.90
N ALA A 18 6.11 5.20 -10.24
CA ALA A 18 7.32 5.02 -11.03
C ALA A 18 8.39 6.07 -10.69
N ARG A 19 7.97 7.32 -10.50
CA ARG A 19 8.86 8.42 -10.10
C ARG A 19 9.46 8.18 -8.70
N ALA A 20 8.64 7.79 -7.73
CA ALA A 20 9.09 7.48 -6.37
C ALA A 20 10.12 6.34 -6.35
N LEU A 21 9.84 5.25 -7.09
CA LEU A 21 10.74 4.11 -7.23
C LEU A 21 12.05 4.48 -7.92
N LYS A 22 11.99 5.30 -8.97
CA LYS A 22 13.19 5.77 -9.68
C LYS A 22 14.07 6.66 -8.80
N LEU A 23 13.45 7.57 -8.03
CA LEU A 23 14.17 8.41 -7.06
C LEU A 23 14.91 7.58 -6.00
N ALA A 24 14.28 6.52 -5.51
CA ALA A 24 14.87 5.67 -4.47
C ALA A 24 15.92 4.69 -5.00
N SER A 25 15.69 4.08 -6.18
CA SER A 25 16.52 2.97 -6.70
C SER A 25 17.46 3.36 -7.84
N GLY A 26 17.26 4.53 -8.45
CA GLY A 26 17.97 4.95 -9.68
C GLY A 26 17.54 4.20 -10.94
N GLN A 27 16.58 3.26 -10.86
CA GLN A 27 16.13 2.43 -11.98
C GLN A 27 14.70 2.74 -12.38
N ASP A 28 14.41 2.68 -13.68
CA ASP A 28 13.05 2.80 -14.18
C ASP A 28 12.24 1.53 -13.89
N ALA A 29 10.97 1.71 -13.50
CA ALA A 29 10.05 0.61 -13.32
C ALA A 29 9.45 0.15 -14.66
N THR A 30 9.13 -1.13 -14.78
CA THR A 30 8.42 -1.69 -15.95
C THR A 30 6.92 -1.62 -15.72
N MET A 31 6.19 -1.04 -16.67
CA MET A 31 4.72 -1.06 -16.66
C MET A 31 4.24 -2.41 -17.18
N VAL A 32 3.33 -3.07 -16.44
CA VAL A 32 2.77 -4.37 -16.78
C VAL A 32 1.26 -4.22 -16.95
N TRP A 33 0.76 -4.57 -18.11
CA TRP A 33 -0.67 -4.43 -18.41
C TRP A 33 -1.50 -5.52 -17.74
N HIS A 34 -2.68 -5.19 -17.26
CA HIS A 34 -3.55 -6.11 -16.50
C HIS A 34 -3.90 -7.41 -17.24
N ALA A 35 -3.86 -7.41 -18.59
CA ALA A 35 -4.14 -8.57 -19.41
C ALA A 35 -2.91 -9.47 -19.64
N ASP A 36 -1.71 -9.03 -19.24
CA ASP A 36 -0.52 -9.88 -19.27
C ASP A 36 -0.67 -11.04 -18.28
N THR A 37 -0.09 -12.19 -18.63
CA THR A 37 -0.17 -13.40 -17.81
C THR A 37 1.11 -13.70 -17.04
N ALA A 38 2.14 -12.85 -17.20
CA ALA A 38 3.45 -13.05 -16.58
C ALA A 38 4.06 -11.70 -16.14
N LEU A 39 4.88 -11.76 -15.11
CA LEU A 39 5.71 -10.65 -14.67
C LEU A 39 7.04 -10.63 -15.45
N PRO A 40 7.68 -9.46 -15.61
CA PRO A 40 9.01 -9.36 -16.20
C PRO A 40 10.02 -10.23 -15.44
N LYS A 41 10.91 -10.89 -16.19
CA LYS A 41 11.92 -11.78 -15.59
C LYS A 41 12.86 -11.03 -14.66
N GLY A 42 13.01 -11.55 -13.45
CA GLY A 42 13.88 -10.98 -12.43
C GLY A 42 13.26 -9.75 -11.74
N THR A 43 11.94 -9.66 -11.71
CA THR A 43 11.21 -8.68 -10.88
C THR A 43 11.53 -8.90 -9.40
N ASP A 44 11.94 -7.83 -8.70
CA ASP A 44 12.21 -7.83 -7.26
C ASP A 44 11.02 -7.31 -6.46
N LEU A 45 10.24 -6.39 -7.04
CA LEU A 45 9.10 -5.73 -6.42
C LEU A 45 7.95 -5.61 -7.43
N VAL A 46 6.76 -6.04 -7.03
CA VAL A 46 5.51 -5.75 -7.73
C VAL A 46 4.77 -4.64 -7.01
N VAL A 47 4.28 -3.65 -7.76
CA VAL A 47 3.47 -2.56 -7.22
C VAL A 47 2.10 -2.53 -7.87
N VAL A 48 1.07 -2.50 -7.04
CA VAL A 48 -0.32 -2.27 -7.42
C VAL A 48 -0.66 -0.83 -7.01
N PRO A 49 -0.64 0.11 -7.97
CA PRO A 49 -0.75 1.53 -7.64
C PRO A 49 -2.18 1.97 -7.35
N GLY A 50 -2.33 3.21 -6.92
CA GLY A 50 -3.61 3.87 -6.68
C GLY A 50 -4.32 4.27 -7.97
N GLY A 51 -5.62 4.56 -7.85
CA GLY A 51 -6.49 4.97 -8.94
C GLY A 51 -7.93 4.51 -8.72
N PHE A 52 -8.64 4.32 -9.83
CA PHE A 52 -10.04 3.89 -9.87
C PHE A 52 -10.19 2.76 -10.87
N SER A 53 -9.58 1.60 -10.58
CA SER A 53 -9.54 0.47 -11.50
C SER A 53 -10.94 0.07 -11.95
N TYR A 54 -11.14 0.04 -13.27
CA TYR A 54 -12.43 -0.20 -13.92
C TYR A 54 -13.56 0.73 -13.44
N GLY A 55 -13.22 1.97 -13.00
CA GLY A 55 -14.19 2.96 -12.53
C GLY A 55 -14.83 2.63 -11.18
N ASP A 56 -14.22 1.73 -10.39
CA ASP A 56 -14.71 1.24 -9.10
C ASP A 56 -16.12 0.61 -9.15
N TYR A 57 -16.51 0.11 -10.33
CA TYR A 57 -17.78 -0.61 -10.48
C TYR A 57 -17.80 -1.89 -9.63
N LEU A 58 -18.95 -2.21 -9.08
CA LEU A 58 -19.22 -3.25 -8.08
C LEU A 58 -18.65 -2.85 -6.71
N ARG A 59 -17.41 -3.15 -6.46
CA ARG A 59 -16.57 -2.74 -5.32
C ARG A 59 -15.20 -2.34 -5.83
N CYS A 60 -14.58 -1.35 -5.19
CA CYS A 60 -13.24 -0.92 -5.54
C CYS A 60 -12.27 -2.12 -5.54
N GLY A 61 -11.57 -2.31 -6.66
CA GLY A 61 -10.61 -3.39 -6.83
C GLY A 61 -11.18 -4.76 -7.22
N ALA A 62 -12.48 -5.02 -7.11
CA ALA A 62 -13.06 -6.36 -7.31
C ALA A 62 -12.87 -6.91 -8.73
N ILE A 63 -13.02 -6.07 -9.76
CA ILE A 63 -12.80 -6.48 -11.15
C ILE A 63 -11.31 -6.66 -11.41
N ALA A 64 -10.47 -5.73 -10.95
CA ALA A 64 -9.02 -5.78 -11.12
C ALA A 64 -8.40 -7.03 -10.47
N ALA A 65 -8.90 -7.46 -9.31
CA ALA A 65 -8.46 -8.67 -8.61
C ALA A 65 -8.61 -9.96 -9.43
N ARG A 66 -9.43 -9.93 -10.49
CA ARG A 66 -9.67 -11.06 -11.41
C ARG A 66 -8.92 -10.93 -12.74
N SER A 67 -8.12 -9.88 -12.92
CA SER A 67 -7.32 -9.70 -14.13
C SER A 67 -6.24 -10.78 -14.24
N PRO A 68 -5.89 -11.23 -15.47
CA PRO A 68 -4.91 -12.30 -15.69
C PRO A 68 -3.59 -12.11 -14.96
N VAL A 69 -3.06 -10.88 -14.93
CA VAL A 69 -1.79 -10.57 -14.23
C VAL A 69 -1.82 -10.92 -12.74
N MET A 70 -2.99 -10.91 -12.10
CA MET A 70 -3.09 -11.18 -10.65
C MET A 70 -2.76 -12.63 -10.28
N ASP A 71 -2.88 -13.58 -11.20
CA ASP A 71 -2.41 -14.95 -10.97
C ASP A 71 -0.89 -15.00 -10.88
N ALA A 72 -0.19 -14.28 -11.76
CA ALA A 72 1.27 -14.15 -11.69
C ALA A 72 1.71 -13.41 -10.41
N VAL A 73 0.93 -12.40 -9.95
CA VAL A 73 1.21 -11.70 -8.67
C VAL A 73 1.02 -12.63 -7.47
N ARG A 74 -0.02 -13.47 -7.46
CA ARG A 74 -0.23 -14.46 -6.39
C ARG A 74 0.93 -15.46 -6.32
N ALA A 75 1.34 -15.99 -7.47
CA ALA A 75 2.49 -16.90 -7.54
C ALA A 75 3.77 -16.20 -7.06
N PHE A 76 4.05 -14.99 -7.52
CA PHE A 76 5.20 -14.20 -7.09
C PHE A 76 5.21 -13.92 -5.57
N ALA A 77 4.06 -13.58 -5.00
CA ALA A 77 3.92 -13.38 -3.55
C ALA A 77 4.10 -14.69 -2.76
N ALA A 78 3.57 -15.81 -3.26
CA ALA A 78 3.73 -17.13 -2.64
C ALA A 78 5.20 -17.57 -2.62
N ASP A 79 5.99 -17.20 -3.64
CA ASP A 79 7.44 -17.43 -3.71
C ASP A 79 8.26 -16.45 -2.86
N GLY A 80 7.61 -15.59 -2.05
CA GLY A 80 8.27 -14.62 -1.17
C GLY A 80 8.60 -13.28 -1.81
N GLY A 81 8.18 -13.03 -3.05
CA GLY A 81 8.37 -11.76 -3.73
C GLY A 81 7.65 -10.60 -3.04
N LEU A 82 8.27 -9.41 -3.07
CA LEU A 82 7.71 -8.23 -2.42
C LEU A 82 6.58 -7.61 -3.24
N VAL A 83 5.43 -7.36 -2.61
CA VAL A 83 4.27 -6.72 -3.25
C VAL A 83 3.83 -5.52 -2.42
N LEU A 84 3.66 -4.36 -3.08
CA LEU A 84 3.17 -3.13 -2.49
C LEU A 84 1.85 -2.72 -3.15
N GLY A 85 0.77 -2.62 -2.38
CA GLY A 85 -0.51 -2.07 -2.82
C GLY A 85 -0.82 -0.74 -2.13
N VAL A 86 -1.07 0.32 -2.92
CA VAL A 86 -1.37 1.66 -2.41
C VAL A 86 -2.78 2.06 -2.83
N CYS A 87 -3.61 2.54 -1.90
CA CYS A 87 -4.97 3.02 -2.13
C CYS A 87 -5.82 1.96 -2.88
N ASN A 88 -6.16 2.18 -4.15
CA ASN A 88 -6.86 1.17 -4.96
C ASN A 88 -6.07 -0.15 -5.05
N GLY A 89 -4.73 -0.10 -5.01
CA GLY A 89 -3.89 -1.28 -4.92
C GLY A 89 -4.13 -2.10 -3.65
N PHE A 90 -4.31 -1.46 -2.50
CA PHE A 90 -4.67 -2.16 -1.25
C PHE A 90 -6.05 -2.82 -1.36
N GLN A 91 -7.03 -2.14 -1.95
CA GLN A 91 -8.36 -2.69 -2.22
C GLN A 91 -8.24 -3.96 -3.10
N ILE A 92 -7.44 -3.90 -4.19
CA ILE A 92 -7.18 -5.04 -5.08
C ILE A 92 -6.52 -6.20 -4.31
N LEU A 93 -5.55 -5.93 -3.44
CA LEU A 93 -4.89 -6.97 -2.65
C LEU A 93 -5.85 -7.67 -1.67
N CYS A 94 -6.78 -6.94 -1.06
CA CYS A 94 -7.83 -7.54 -0.23
C CYS A 94 -8.81 -8.37 -1.09
N GLU A 95 -9.31 -7.81 -2.20
CA GLU A 95 -10.24 -8.50 -3.10
C GLU A 95 -9.62 -9.75 -3.77
N SER A 96 -8.31 -9.78 -3.95
CA SER A 96 -7.58 -10.93 -4.49
C SER A 96 -7.22 -12.00 -3.47
N GLY A 97 -7.48 -11.75 -2.17
CA GLY A 97 -7.14 -12.66 -1.06
C GLY A 97 -5.66 -12.64 -0.66
N LEU A 98 -4.83 -11.73 -1.21
CA LEU A 98 -3.43 -11.55 -0.79
C LEU A 98 -3.30 -10.89 0.58
N LEU A 99 -4.30 -10.11 0.98
CA LEU A 99 -4.44 -9.52 2.31
C LEU A 99 -5.83 -9.80 2.87
N PRO A 100 -5.97 -9.98 4.19
CA PRO A 100 -7.27 -10.18 4.83
C PRO A 100 -8.07 -8.88 4.94
N GLY A 101 -9.39 -9.00 5.13
CA GLY A 101 -10.31 -7.88 5.31
C GLY A 101 -10.76 -7.25 3.99
N ILE A 102 -11.43 -6.13 4.09
CA ILE A 102 -12.00 -5.36 2.97
C ILE A 102 -11.90 -3.87 3.24
N LEU A 103 -11.95 -3.05 2.16
CA LEU A 103 -12.05 -1.60 2.26
C LEU A 103 -13.50 -1.20 1.97
N MET A 104 -14.16 -0.61 2.96
CA MET A 104 -15.53 -0.11 2.88
C MET A 104 -15.56 1.39 2.60
N ARG A 105 -16.74 1.93 2.29
CA ARG A 105 -16.95 3.37 2.21
C ARG A 105 -16.52 4.06 3.49
N ASN A 106 -15.89 5.22 3.34
CA ASN A 106 -15.53 6.08 4.47
C ASN A 106 -16.75 6.31 5.37
N ALA A 107 -16.56 6.34 6.69
CA ALA A 107 -17.64 6.43 7.68
C ALA A 107 -18.61 7.59 7.43
N LYS A 108 -18.13 8.72 6.87
CA LYS A 108 -18.97 9.88 6.55
C LYS A 108 -19.49 9.88 5.10
N LEU A 109 -19.32 8.79 4.35
CA LEU A 109 -19.74 8.60 2.95
C LEU A 109 -19.22 9.69 1.98
N LYS A 110 -18.09 10.33 2.31
CA LYS A 110 -17.48 11.39 1.51
C LYS A 110 -16.12 10.94 1.00
N PHE A 111 -15.78 11.40 -0.21
CA PHE A 111 -14.42 11.36 -0.70
C PHE A 111 -13.55 12.29 0.15
N ILE A 112 -12.40 11.82 0.61
CA ILE A 112 -11.49 12.58 1.47
C ILE A 112 -10.17 12.72 0.72
N CYS A 113 -9.68 13.95 0.57
CA CYS A 113 -8.42 14.25 -0.09
C CYS A 113 -7.68 15.34 0.72
N HIS A 114 -6.76 14.92 1.57
CA HIS A 114 -5.86 15.79 2.34
C HIS A 114 -4.75 14.97 3.01
N ASP A 115 -3.78 15.65 3.58
CA ASP A 115 -2.71 15.01 4.36
C ASP A 115 -3.23 14.43 5.67
N VAL A 116 -2.71 13.26 6.02
CA VAL A 116 -2.95 12.59 7.31
C VAL A 116 -1.62 12.28 7.98
N HIS A 117 -1.65 12.05 9.28
CA HIS A 117 -0.52 11.56 10.04
C HIS A 117 -0.67 10.07 10.28
N LEU A 118 0.42 9.34 10.08
CA LEU A 118 0.51 7.91 10.34
C LEU A 118 1.59 7.64 11.36
N ARG A 119 1.28 6.82 12.35
CA ARG A 119 2.28 6.23 13.22
C ARG A 119 2.77 4.92 12.62
N VAL A 120 4.09 4.79 12.54
CA VAL A 120 4.78 3.56 12.15
C VAL A 120 4.82 2.63 13.36
N GLU A 121 4.14 1.49 13.31
CA GLU A 121 4.00 0.60 14.48
C GLU A 121 5.28 -0.21 14.77
N ARG A 122 6.01 -0.58 13.72
CA ARG A 122 7.29 -1.33 13.81
C ARG A 122 8.22 -0.95 12.65
N SER A 123 9.54 -1.16 12.80
CA SER A 123 10.57 -0.75 11.83
C SER A 123 11.42 -1.88 11.28
N ASP A 124 11.08 -3.13 11.55
CA ASP A 124 11.86 -4.32 11.21
C ASP A 124 11.38 -5.07 9.96
N THR A 125 10.43 -4.50 9.21
CA THR A 125 9.93 -5.07 7.95
C THR A 125 10.56 -4.43 6.72
N ALA A 126 10.46 -5.09 5.55
CA ALA A 126 10.89 -4.54 4.27
C ALA A 126 10.28 -3.15 3.98
N PHE A 127 9.05 -2.92 4.44
CA PHE A 127 8.25 -1.73 4.14
C PHE A 127 8.39 -0.60 5.18
N THR A 128 8.97 -0.88 6.35
CA THR A 128 9.07 0.10 7.43
C THR A 128 10.49 0.38 7.88
N ARG A 129 11.46 -0.37 7.37
CA ARG A 129 12.89 -0.29 7.73
C ARG A 129 13.52 1.09 7.53
N GLY A 130 12.96 1.92 6.65
CA GLY A 130 13.41 3.30 6.45
C GLY A 130 12.86 4.30 7.47
N TYR A 131 12.14 3.82 8.49
CA TYR A 131 11.55 4.61 9.57
C TYR A 131 11.98 4.07 10.93
N ASN A 132 11.72 4.83 12.00
CA ASN A 132 11.81 4.34 13.37
C ASN A 132 10.42 3.87 13.85
N ALA A 133 10.39 2.87 14.74
CA ALA A 133 9.14 2.51 15.42
C ALA A 133 8.61 3.68 16.24
N GLY A 134 7.31 3.94 16.15
CA GLY A 134 6.66 5.10 16.76
C GLY A 134 6.83 6.41 15.97
N GLN A 135 7.62 6.44 14.89
CA GLN A 135 7.75 7.63 14.06
C GLN A 135 6.40 8.04 13.47
N VAL A 136 6.10 9.34 13.51
CA VAL A 136 4.95 9.93 12.84
C VAL A 136 5.39 10.46 11.49
N ILE A 137 4.69 10.06 10.44
CA ILE A 137 4.91 10.51 9.06
C ILE A 137 3.64 11.18 8.54
N ARG A 138 3.80 12.20 7.70
CA ARG A 138 2.71 12.89 7.02
C ARG A 138 2.64 12.44 5.57
N VAL A 139 1.49 11.93 5.13
CA VAL A 139 1.26 11.48 3.76
C VAL A 139 -0.17 11.80 3.33
N PRO A 140 -0.46 12.03 2.04
CA PRO A 140 -1.81 12.33 1.60
C PRO A 140 -2.65 11.07 1.46
N ILE A 141 -3.97 11.26 1.57
CA ILE A 141 -5.00 10.32 1.15
C ILE A 141 -5.90 10.94 0.09
N ALA A 142 -6.46 10.10 -0.78
CA ALA A 142 -7.44 10.50 -1.80
C ALA A 142 -8.37 9.32 -2.11
N HIS A 143 -9.41 9.11 -1.30
CA HIS A 143 -10.28 7.95 -1.44
C HIS A 143 -11.71 8.18 -0.91
N GLY A 144 -12.68 7.47 -1.49
CA GLY A 144 -14.06 7.35 -1.00
C GLY A 144 -14.31 6.07 -0.20
N GLU A 145 -13.46 5.05 -0.38
CA GLU A 145 -13.55 3.71 0.20
C GLU A 145 -12.18 3.32 0.81
N GLY A 146 -11.87 3.90 1.97
CA GLY A 146 -10.63 3.64 2.72
C GLY A 146 -10.86 3.09 4.12
N ASN A 147 -12.10 2.78 4.48
CA ASN A 147 -12.47 2.24 5.77
C ASN A 147 -12.13 0.74 5.83
N TYR A 148 -10.95 0.41 6.33
CA TYR A 148 -10.54 -0.98 6.51
C TYR A 148 -11.42 -1.68 7.54
N THR A 149 -11.98 -2.81 7.17
CA THR A 149 -12.88 -3.62 7.99
C THR A 149 -12.50 -5.10 7.90
N ALA A 150 -12.52 -5.78 9.03
CA ALA A 150 -12.34 -7.22 9.14
C ALA A 150 -13.14 -7.77 10.34
N ASP A 151 -13.36 -9.08 10.38
CA ASP A 151 -13.97 -9.72 11.56
C ASP A 151 -13.04 -9.66 12.77
N ALA A 152 -13.62 -9.87 13.96
CA ALA A 152 -12.91 -9.74 15.22
C ALA A 152 -11.72 -10.70 15.36
N GLU A 153 -11.81 -11.90 14.78
CA GLU A 153 -10.73 -12.89 14.81
C GLU A 153 -9.56 -12.44 13.92
N THR A 154 -9.86 -11.96 12.73
CA THR A 154 -8.85 -11.39 11.82
C THR A 154 -8.17 -10.17 12.44
N LEU A 155 -8.92 -9.25 13.05
CA LEU A 155 -8.33 -8.10 13.74
C LEU A 155 -7.43 -8.54 14.89
N LYS A 156 -7.86 -9.52 15.70
CA LYS A 156 -7.04 -10.07 16.80
C LYS A 156 -5.74 -10.71 16.28
N ARG A 157 -5.79 -11.43 15.16
CA ARG A 157 -4.57 -11.99 14.54
C ARG A 157 -3.65 -10.90 14.02
N LEU A 158 -4.17 -9.91 13.30
CA LEU A 158 -3.37 -8.78 12.80
C LEU A 158 -2.63 -8.05 13.92
N GLU A 159 -3.30 -7.84 15.07
CA GLU A 159 -2.71 -7.22 16.24
C GLU A 159 -1.67 -8.16 16.90
N GLY A 160 -2.04 -9.41 17.17
CA GLY A 160 -1.20 -10.37 17.87
C GLY A 160 0.08 -10.71 17.13
N ASP A 161 0.03 -10.76 15.79
CA ASP A 161 1.17 -11.05 14.93
C ASP A 161 1.97 -9.80 14.56
N GLY A 162 1.57 -8.61 15.03
CA GLY A 162 2.21 -7.34 14.69
C GLY A 162 2.15 -6.99 13.21
N ARG A 163 1.04 -7.36 12.54
CA ARG A 163 0.85 -7.17 11.10
C ARG A 163 0.23 -5.84 10.72
N VAL A 164 -0.16 -5.02 11.69
CA VAL A 164 -0.53 -3.62 11.46
C VAL A 164 0.75 -2.80 11.43
N LEU A 165 1.10 -2.24 10.26
CA LEU A 165 2.33 -1.47 10.09
C LEU A 165 2.13 0.03 10.25
N TYR A 166 0.95 0.54 9.89
CA TYR A 166 0.62 1.96 9.92
C TYR A 166 -0.77 2.19 10.50
N ARG A 167 -0.87 3.19 11.40
CA ARG A 167 -2.16 3.66 11.93
C ARG A 167 -2.34 5.14 11.72
N TYR A 168 -3.57 5.54 11.44
CA TYR A 168 -3.96 6.95 11.50
C TYR A 168 -3.77 7.47 12.94
N CYS A 169 -3.16 8.64 13.06
CA CYS A 169 -2.86 9.24 14.36
C CYS A 169 -2.91 10.77 14.32
N SER A 170 -2.79 11.39 15.49
CA SER A 170 -2.57 12.83 15.62
C SER A 170 -1.15 13.21 15.17
N PRO A 171 -0.85 14.50 14.93
CA PRO A 171 0.52 14.97 14.71
C PRO A 171 1.49 14.61 15.85
N ALA A 172 0.99 14.37 17.07
CA ALA A 172 1.75 13.93 18.23
C ALA A 172 1.88 12.39 18.34
N GLY A 173 1.31 11.62 17.39
CA GLY A 173 1.37 10.16 17.36
C GLY A 173 0.29 9.45 18.17
N GLU A 174 -0.72 10.16 18.68
CA GLU A 174 -1.82 9.58 19.42
C GLU A 174 -2.83 8.91 18.45
N VAL A 175 -3.08 7.64 18.62
CA VAL A 175 -4.10 6.88 17.88
C VAL A 175 -5.45 7.06 18.58
N ASN A 176 -6.38 7.73 17.92
CA ASN A 176 -7.72 7.98 18.46
C ASN A 176 -8.74 8.19 17.31
N ASP A 177 -10.02 8.17 17.64
CA ASP A 177 -11.13 8.26 16.68
C ASP A 177 -11.19 9.60 15.95
N ILE A 178 -10.67 10.69 16.54
CA ILE A 178 -10.68 12.03 15.92
C ILE A 178 -9.83 12.03 14.65
N HIS A 179 -8.70 11.34 14.69
CA HIS A 179 -7.74 11.27 13.59
C HIS A 179 -7.97 10.05 12.66
N ASN A 180 -8.88 9.16 13.04
CA ASN A 180 -9.36 8.06 12.20
C ASN A 180 -10.48 8.53 11.27
N ILE A 181 -10.13 9.34 10.30
CA ILE A 181 -11.08 10.14 9.50
C ILE A 181 -11.95 9.33 8.56
N ASN A 182 -11.54 8.11 8.20
CA ASN A 182 -12.27 7.20 7.31
C ASN A 182 -13.04 6.10 8.07
N GLY A 183 -12.83 5.97 9.41
CA GLY A 183 -13.51 4.99 10.25
C GLY A 183 -12.91 3.59 10.23
N ALA A 184 -11.67 3.45 9.77
CA ALA A 184 -10.98 2.16 9.70
C ALA A 184 -10.90 1.46 11.08
N ALA A 185 -11.14 0.16 11.13
CA ALA A 185 -11.02 -0.64 12.35
C ALA A 185 -9.64 -0.42 13.01
N ALA A 186 -9.62 -0.15 14.32
CA ALA A 186 -8.42 0.12 15.10
C ALA A 186 -7.47 1.19 14.49
N SER A 187 -8.03 2.17 13.74
CA SER A 187 -7.29 3.21 13.01
C SER A 187 -6.27 2.64 11.99
N ILE A 188 -6.47 1.43 11.49
CA ILE A 188 -5.58 0.75 10.55
C ILE A 188 -5.50 1.55 9.24
N ALA A 189 -4.27 1.98 8.88
CA ALA A 189 -3.95 2.63 7.62
C ALA A 189 -3.20 1.72 6.65
N GLY A 190 -2.53 0.68 7.17
CA GLY A 190 -1.82 -0.31 6.38
C GLY A 190 -1.46 -1.57 7.14
N ILE A 191 -1.57 -2.71 6.45
CA ILE A 191 -1.30 -4.05 6.99
C ILE A 191 -0.35 -4.83 6.10
N VAL A 192 0.34 -5.80 6.67
CA VAL A 192 1.22 -6.72 5.95
C VAL A 192 0.66 -8.16 5.98
N SER A 193 0.98 -8.95 4.94
CA SER A 193 0.64 -10.37 4.86
C SER A 193 1.30 -11.18 5.99
N GLU A 194 0.84 -12.41 6.19
CA GLU A 194 1.40 -13.32 7.20
C GLU A 194 2.90 -13.57 7.01
N HIS A 195 3.34 -13.68 5.76
CA HIS A 195 4.76 -13.85 5.43
C HIS A 195 5.57 -12.55 5.40
N GLY A 196 4.94 -11.40 5.66
CA GLY A 196 5.63 -10.10 5.74
C GLY A 196 6.05 -9.50 4.41
N ASN A 197 5.67 -10.08 3.27
CA ASN A 197 6.13 -9.70 1.93
C ASN A 197 5.08 -8.97 1.07
N VAL A 198 3.84 -8.83 1.53
CA VAL A 198 2.78 -8.08 0.83
C VAL A 198 2.28 -6.98 1.75
N LEU A 199 2.50 -5.71 1.40
CA LEU A 199 1.94 -4.55 2.10
C LEU A 199 0.76 -3.97 1.32
N GLY A 200 -0.33 -3.69 2.01
CA GLY A 200 -1.40 -2.81 1.55
C GLY A 200 -1.56 -1.60 2.46
N MET A 201 -1.67 -0.41 1.89
CA MET A 201 -1.93 0.81 2.65
C MET A 201 -2.80 1.79 1.85
N MET A 202 -3.68 2.54 2.55
CA MET A 202 -4.55 3.51 1.88
C MET A 202 -3.88 4.84 1.55
N PRO A 203 -3.02 5.40 2.42
CA PRO A 203 -2.30 6.64 2.11
C PRO A 203 -1.25 6.48 1.02
N HIS A 204 -0.90 7.60 0.37
CA HIS A 204 -0.05 7.69 -0.81
C HIS A 204 1.37 8.20 -0.47
N PRO A 205 2.31 7.34 -0.06
CA PRO A 205 3.68 7.77 0.23
C PRO A 205 4.41 8.29 -1.01
N GLU A 206 4.05 7.82 -2.22
CA GLU A 206 4.63 8.25 -3.48
C GLU A 206 4.39 9.73 -3.80
N ASN A 207 3.40 10.34 -3.18
CA ASN A 207 3.10 11.77 -3.34
C ASN A 207 3.80 12.67 -2.31
N HIS A 208 4.64 12.11 -1.41
CA HIS A 208 5.49 12.85 -0.49
C HIS A 208 6.94 12.33 -0.53
N VAL A 209 7.56 12.40 -1.73
CA VAL A 209 8.95 11.94 -1.95
C VAL A 209 9.89 13.06 -2.44
N GLU A 210 9.37 14.24 -2.77
CA GLU A 210 10.15 15.38 -3.26
C GLU A 210 9.84 16.66 -2.50
N ASP A 211 10.84 17.52 -2.34
CA ASP A 211 10.72 18.75 -1.55
C ASP A 211 9.65 19.69 -2.11
N ILE A 212 9.44 19.69 -3.44
CA ILE A 212 8.39 20.48 -4.10
C ILE A 212 6.98 20.06 -3.67
N MET A 213 6.81 18.85 -3.16
CA MET A 213 5.52 18.34 -2.63
C MET A 213 5.24 18.85 -1.20
N GLY A 214 6.17 19.63 -0.61
CA GLY A 214 6.05 20.21 0.72
C GLY A 214 6.25 19.22 1.87
N CYS A 215 6.57 17.96 1.57
CA CYS A 215 6.87 16.90 2.53
C CYS A 215 7.64 15.77 1.83
N THR A 216 8.50 15.09 2.56
CA THR A 216 9.29 13.96 2.04
C THR A 216 9.18 12.69 2.88
N ASP A 217 8.19 12.64 3.75
CA ASP A 217 8.03 11.54 4.70
C ASP A 217 7.78 10.19 4.04
N GLY A 218 7.26 10.19 2.80
CA GLY A 218 7.10 8.97 2.00
C GLY A 218 8.39 8.30 1.56
N ARG A 219 9.54 9.02 1.55
CA ARG A 219 10.85 8.47 1.14
C ARG A 219 11.27 7.24 1.93
N GLY A 220 10.93 7.20 3.21
CA GLY A 220 11.34 6.11 4.10
C GLY A 220 10.84 4.74 3.64
N LEU A 221 9.61 4.63 3.10
CA LEU A 221 9.08 3.38 2.57
C LEU A 221 9.94 2.86 1.40
N PHE A 222 10.21 3.72 0.43
CA PHE A 222 10.98 3.34 -0.77
C PHE A 222 12.45 3.07 -0.45
N ALA A 223 13.06 3.85 0.44
CA ALA A 223 14.42 3.60 0.92
C ALA A 223 14.52 2.27 1.67
N GLY A 224 13.51 1.93 2.47
CA GLY A 224 13.42 0.65 3.16
C GLY A 224 13.37 -0.54 2.19
N LEU A 225 12.57 -0.46 1.13
CA LEU A 225 12.48 -1.47 0.08
C LEU A 225 13.84 -1.68 -0.64
N VAL A 226 14.51 -0.59 -1.02
CA VAL A 226 15.84 -0.65 -1.65
C VAL A 226 16.85 -1.31 -0.72
N ALA A 227 16.88 -0.91 0.56
CA ALA A 227 17.80 -1.46 1.55
C ALA A 227 17.52 -2.96 1.83
N GLN A 228 16.27 -3.40 1.78
CA GLN A 228 15.90 -4.81 1.94
C GLN A 228 16.46 -5.66 0.79
N LEU A 229 16.25 -5.22 -0.43
CA LEU A 229 16.67 -5.98 -1.62
C LEU A 229 18.18 -5.99 -1.83
N ALA A 230 18.88 -4.92 -1.40
CA ALA A 230 20.34 -4.89 -1.41
C ALA A 230 20.99 -5.89 -0.44
N ARG A 231 20.26 -6.36 0.59
CA ARG A 231 20.75 -7.37 1.55
C ARG A 231 20.48 -8.80 1.08
N ALA A 232 19.54 -8.99 0.16
CA ALA A 232 19.16 -10.31 -0.35
C ALA A 232 19.93 -10.70 -1.62
N ALA A 233 20.66 -9.74 -2.21
CA ALA A 233 21.53 -9.92 -3.37
C ALA A 233 22.97 -10.21 -2.95
#